data_6f5e1219df2c9bebf099dc0fe7cf7454
#
_entry.id   6f5e1219df2c9bebf099dc0fe7cf7454
#
_cell.length_a   1.000
_cell.length_b   1.000
_cell.length_c   1.000
_cell.angle_alpha   90.00
_cell.angle_beta   90.00
_cell.angle_gamma   90.00
#
_symmetry.space_group_name_H-M   'P 1'
#
loop_
_entity.id
_entity.type
_entity.pdbx_description
1 polymer ?
#
loop_
_entity_poly.entity_id
_entity_poly.type
_entity_poly.pdbx_seq_one_letter_code
_entity_poly.pdbx_strand_id
1 'polypeptide(L)'
;MKQLTEKQIVDNWNKLMQLIENTFEGDRLKKLKTMYTYFEDRMSIAPASGKAAYHNAMVGGYVEHVLHVTDCALKIKKLWEEDGAMINFTDEELIFAAMHHDLG
;
A
#
# COMPACT_ATOMS: atom_id res chain seq x y z
N MET A 1 11.87 18.91 -1.72
CA MET A 1 11.02 17.72 -1.87
C MET A 1 11.87 16.48 -1.79
N LYS A 2 11.43 15.49 -1.05
CA LYS A 2 12.11 14.20 -0.93
C LYS A 2 12.09 13.47 -2.27
N GLN A 3 13.22 12.93 -2.66
CA GLN A 3 13.34 12.08 -3.84
C GLN A 3 13.69 10.65 -3.40
N LEU A 4 13.13 9.66 -4.08
CA LEU A 4 13.46 8.27 -3.83
C LEU A 4 14.57 7.81 -4.76
N THR A 5 15.51 7.03 -4.22
CA THR A 5 16.55 6.39 -5.04
C THR A 5 15.93 5.18 -5.76
N GLU A 6 16.61 4.71 -6.81
CA GLU A 6 16.18 3.48 -7.51
C GLU A 6 16.07 2.30 -6.54
N LYS A 7 17.04 2.19 -5.64
CA LYS A 7 17.02 1.13 -4.62
C LYS A 7 15.79 1.23 -3.73
N GLN A 8 15.43 2.45 -3.29
CA GLN A 8 14.25 2.65 -2.44
C GLN A 8 12.97 2.29 -3.19
N ILE A 9 12.88 2.62 -4.48
CA ILE A 9 11.72 2.27 -5.31
C ILE A 9 11.58 0.76 -5.41
N VAL A 10 12.67 0.04 -5.68
CA VAL A 10 12.67 -1.42 -5.74
C VAL A 10 12.33 -2.03 -4.38
N ASP A 11 12.94 -1.53 -3.31
CA ASP A 11 12.66 -2.03 -1.96
C ASP A 11 11.19 -1.83 -1.57
N ASN A 12 10.62 -0.68 -1.92
CA ASN A 12 9.21 -0.40 -1.63
C ASN A 12 8.28 -1.34 -2.42
N TRP A 13 8.60 -1.60 -3.69
CA TRP A 13 7.83 -2.57 -4.48
C TRP A 13 7.89 -3.95 -3.85
N ASN A 14 9.08 -4.39 -3.45
CA ASN A 14 9.25 -5.68 -2.81
C ASN A 14 8.49 -5.77 -1.48
N LYS A 15 8.45 -4.69 -0.70
CA LYS A 15 7.66 -4.62 0.52
C LYS A 15 6.17 -4.74 0.23
N LEU A 16 5.69 -4.09 -0.82
CA LEU A 16 4.29 -4.18 -1.22
C LEU A 16 3.93 -5.61 -1.62
N MET A 17 4.76 -6.27 -2.43
CA MET A 17 4.53 -7.65 -2.83
C MET A 17 4.57 -8.59 -1.62
N GLN A 18 5.48 -8.36 -0.67
CA GLN A 18 5.56 -9.12 0.56
C GLN A 18 4.30 -8.94 1.42
N LEU A 19 3.80 -7.72 1.50
CA LEU A 19 2.55 -7.42 2.20
C LEU A 19 1.38 -8.21 1.60
N ILE A 20 1.30 -8.24 0.27
CA ILE A 20 0.26 -9.01 -0.44
C ILE A 20 0.37 -10.50 -0.11
N GLU A 21 1.56 -11.06 -0.19
CA GLU A 21 1.79 -12.49 0.09
C GLU A 21 1.48 -12.86 1.54
N ASN A 22 1.79 -11.97 2.48
CA ASN A 22 1.57 -12.22 3.91
C ASN A 22 0.11 -12.00 4.33
N THR A 23 -0.66 -11.25 3.56
CA THR A 23 -2.01 -10.82 3.93
C THR A 23 -3.09 -11.69 3.28
N PHE A 24 -2.92 -12.03 2.02
CA PHE A 24 -3.95 -12.70 1.22
C PHE A 24 -3.55 -14.13 0.91
N GLU A 25 -4.56 -14.95 0.58
CA GLU A 25 -4.33 -16.35 0.23
C GLU A 25 -5.33 -16.81 -0.84
N GLY A 26 -5.11 -17.99 -1.39
CA GLY A 26 -6.02 -18.59 -2.36
C GLY A 26 -6.15 -17.78 -3.65
N ASP A 27 -7.38 -17.76 -4.18
CA ASP A 27 -7.66 -17.07 -5.45
C ASP A 27 -7.43 -15.57 -5.38
N ARG A 28 -7.72 -14.95 -4.23
CA ARG A 28 -7.50 -13.51 -4.04
C ARG A 28 -6.02 -13.17 -4.18
N LEU A 29 -5.17 -13.95 -3.53
CA LEU A 29 -3.71 -13.75 -3.64
C LEU A 29 -3.25 -13.90 -5.08
N LYS A 30 -3.71 -14.95 -5.76
CA LYS A 30 -3.33 -15.22 -7.15
C LYS A 30 -3.73 -14.06 -8.06
N LYS A 31 -4.96 -13.59 -7.93
CA LYS A 31 -5.47 -12.48 -8.75
C LYS A 31 -4.74 -11.17 -8.48
N LEU A 32 -4.47 -10.88 -7.22
CA LEU A 32 -3.72 -9.67 -6.85
C LEU A 32 -2.30 -9.71 -7.38
N LYS A 33 -1.60 -10.83 -7.24
CA LYS A 33 -0.25 -10.98 -7.77
C LYS A 33 -0.22 -10.81 -9.29
N THR A 34 -1.19 -11.38 -9.98
CA THR A 34 -1.30 -11.25 -11.44
C THR A 34 -1.50 -9.79 -11.84
N MET A 35 -2.41 -9.09 -11.17
CA MET A 35 -2.69 -7.69 -11.47
C MET A 35 -1.47 -6.80 -11.21
N TYR A 36 -0.88 -6.93 -10.01
CA TYR A 36 0.27 -6.10 -9.65
C TYR A 36 1.48 -6.38 -10.52
N THR A 37 1.73 -7.64 -10.87
CA THR A 37 2.83 -8.00 -11.77
C THR A 37 2.61 -7.39 -13.17
N TYR A 38 1.38 -7.41 -13.65
CA TYR A 38 1.04 -6.84 -14.95
C TYR A 38 1.30 -5.32 -14.99
N PHE A 39 1.00 -4.62 -13.91
CA PHE A 39 1.14 -3.16 -13.85
C PHE A 39 2.41 -2.69 -13.15
N GLU A 40 3.34 -3.59 -12.85
CA GLU A 40 4.54 -3.28 -12.06
C GLU A 40 5.29 -2.07 -12.59
N ASP A 41 5.56 -2.02 -13.89
CA ASP A 41 6.36 -0.96 -14.49
C ASP A 41 5.74 0.42 -14.29
N ARG A 42 4.41 0.51 -14.32
CA ARG A 42 3.70 1.76 -14.12
C ARG A 42 3.55 2.11 -12.64
N MET A 43 3.16 1.14 -11.83
CA MET A 43 2.83 1.39 -10.43
C MET A 43 4.06 1.67 -9.59
N SER A 44 5.18 0.99 -9.87
CA SER A 44 6.40 1.13 -9.08
C SER A 44 6.98 2.54 -9.14
N ILE A 45 6.77 3.25 -10.25
CA ILE A 45 7.30 4.62 -10.44
C ILE A 45 6.22 5.71 -10.32
N ALA A 46 4.95 5.34 -10.21
CA ALA A 46 3.86 6.32 -10.17
C ALA A 46 3.98 7.24 -8.95
N PRO A 47 3.70 8.53 -9.10
CA PRO A 47 3.59 9.43 -7.95
C PRO A 47 2.22 9.26 -7.29
N ALA A 48 2.11 9.59 -6.01
CA ALA A 48 0.84 9.55 -5.30
C ALA A 48 -0.08 10.70 -5.72
N SER A 49 0.51 11.80 -6.19
CA SER A 49 -0.20 12.96 -6.69
C SER A 49 0.48 13.48 -7.94
N GLY A 50 -0.30 13.98 -8.89
CA GLY A 50 0.23 14.64 -10.08
C GLY A 50 0.73 16.07 -9.83
N LYS A 51 0.51 16.62 -8.63
CA LYS A 51 0.92 17.99 -8.28
C LYS A 51 2.13 17.95 -7.36
N ALA A 52 3.21 18.58 -7.80
CA ALA A 52 4.50 18.57 -7.10
C ALA A 52 4.45 19.11 -5.67
N ALA A 53 3.46 19.94 -5.36
CA ALA A 53 3.29 20.52 -4.02
C ALA A 53 2.69 19.55 -3.00
N TYR A 54 2.14 18.43 -3.45
CA TYR A 54 1.47 17.48 -2.58
C TYR A 54 2.42 16.39 -2.10
N HIS A 55 2.07 15.81 -0.95
CA HIS A 55 2.84 14.74 -0.34
C HIS A 55 2.96 13.54 -1.29
N ASN A 56 4.15 12.94 -1.32
CA ASN A 56 4.46 11.78 -2.18
C ASN A 56 4.31 12.03 -3.68
N ALA A 57 4.45 13.28 -4.12
CA ALA A 57 4.35 13.61 -5.55
C ALA A 57 5.61 13.30 -6.37
N MET A 58 6.57 12.56 -5.79
CA MET A 58 7.80 12.16 -6.48
C MET A 58 7.65 10.79 -7.15
N VAL A 59 8.59 10.45 -8.03
CA VAL A 59 8.64 9.13 -8.68
C VAL A 59 8.70 8.04 -7.61
N GLY A 60 7.83 7.05 -7.72
CA GLY A 60 7.71 5.97 -6.73
C GLY A 60 6.89 6.34 -5.50
N GLY A 61 6.36 7.55 -5.42
CA GLY A 61 5.63 8.02 -4.26
C GLY A 61 4.31 7.31 -4.01
N TYR A 62 3.68 6.76 -5.06
CA TYR A 62 2.43 6.03 -4.90
C TYR A 62 2.60 4.81 -3.99
N VAL A 63 3.61 3.97 -4.26
CA VAL A 63 3.87 2.77 -3.46
C VAL A 63 4.26 3.16 -2.03
N GLU A 64 5.13 4.17 -1.87
CA GLU A 64 5.50 4.66 -0.55
C GLU A 64 4.27 5.12 0.23
N HIS A 65 3.39 5.87 -0.42
CA HIS A 65 2.14 6.34 0.20
C HIS A 65 1.24 5.20 0.63
N VAL A 66 1.03 4.20 -0.25
CA VAL A 66 0.20 3.03 0.06
C VAL A 66 0.74 2.26 1.26
N LEU A 67 2.05 2.03 1.31
CA LEU A 67 2.67 1.34 2.44
C LEU A 67 2.48 2.13 3.73
N HIS A 68 2.65 3.45 3.68
CA HIS A 68 2.49 4.32 4.84
C HIS A 68 1.04 4.33 5.34
N VAL A 69 0.07 4.51 4.44
CA VAL A 69 -1.36 4.54 4.78
C VAL A 69 -1.79 3.20 5.39
N THR A 70 -1.32 2.09 4.81
CA THR A 70 -1.65 0.76 5.32
C THR A 70 -1.10 0.57 6.73
N ASP A 71 0.15 0.96 6.97
CA ASP A 71 0.76 0.86 8.29
C ASP A 71 0.01 1.71 9.32
N CYS A 72 -0.33 2.95 8.98
CA CYS A 72 -1.10 3.84 9.85
C CYS A 72 -2.49 3.27 10.15
N ALA A 73 -3.16 2.72 9.15
CA ALA A 73 -4.50 2.15 9.33
C ALA A 73 -4.48 0.98 10.32
N LEU A 74 -3.48 0.11 10.21
CA LEU A 74 -3.32 -1.02 11.14
C LEU A 74 -3.05 -0.54 12.56
N LYS A 75 -2.24 0.47 12.73
CA LYS A 75 -1.94 1.07 14.04
C LYS A 75 -3.17 1.68 14.68
N ILE A 76 -3.98 2.40 13.90
CA ILE A 76 -5.22 3.01 14.38
C ILE A 76 -6.22 1.93 14.80
N LYS A 77 -6.38 0.88 14.00
CA LYS A 77 -7.27 -0.22 14.34
C LYS A 77 -6.87 -0.85 15.68
N LYS A 78 -5.57 -1.14 15.84
CA LYS A 78 -5.04 -1.73 17.07
C LYS A 78 -5.29 -0.84 18.27
N LEU A 79 -5.06 0.46 18.12
CA LEU A 79 -5.29 1.45 19.20
C LEU A 79 -6.76 1.45 19.61
N TRP A 80 -7.67 1.44 18.67
CA TRP A 80 -9.10 1.42 18.96
C TRP A 80 -9.53 0.13 19.64
N GLU A 81 -9.00 -1.02 19.21
CA GLU A 81 -9.27 -2.31 19.86
C GLU A 81 -8.79 -2.31 21.31
N GLU A 82 -7.59 -1.78 21.56
CA GLU A 82 -7.04 -1.68 22.90
C GLU A 82 -7.87 -0.75 23.80
N ASP A 83 -8.51 0.26 23.20
CA ASP A 83 -9.36 1.21 23.91
C ASP A 83 -10.81 0.73 24.06
N GLY A 84 -11.09 -0.52 23.69
CA GLY A 84 -12.40 -1.15 23.90
C GLY A 84 -13.38 -1.02 22.75
N ALA A 85 -12.99 -0.47 21.60
CA ALA A 85 -13.87 -0.37 20.44
C ALA A 85 -14.17 -1.75 19.87
N MET A 86 -15.42 -1.96 19.46
CA MET A 86 -15.81 -3.19 18.75
C MET A 86 -15.53 -3.01 17.27
N ILE A 87 -14.52 -3.71 16.77
CA ILE A 87 -14.14 -3.66 15.36
C ILE A 87 -14.70 -4.90 14.67
N ASN A 88 -15.50 -4.71 13.64
CA ASN A 88 -16.18 -5.78 12.92
C ASN A 88 -15.59 -6.10 11.55
N PHE A 89 -14.35 -5.69 11.30
CA PHE A 89 -13.63 -6.03 10.06
C PHE A 89 -12.24 -6.57 10.40
N THR A 90 -11.70 -7.36 9.48
CA THR A 90 -10.39 -8.02 9.65
C THR A 90 -9.26 -7.11 9.18
N ASP A 91 -8.03 -7.45 9.58
CA ASP A 91 -6.83 -6.80 9.07
C ASP A 91 -6.74 -6.96 7.54
N GLU A 92 -7.09 -8.14 7.01
CA GLU A 92 -7.12 -8.38 5.56
C GLU A 92 -8.03 -7.39 4.83
N GLU A 93 -9.24 -7.19 5.34
CA GLU A 93 -10.20 -6.26 4.76
C GLU A 93 -9.67 -4.83 4.82
N LEU A 94 -9.08 -4.43 5.94
CA LEU A 94 -8.53 -3.10 6.11
C LEU A 94 -7.35 -2.85 5.17
N ILE A 95 -6.44 -3.82 5.07
CA ILE A 95 -5.28 -3.72 4.19
C ILE A 95 -5.73 -3.63 2.73
N PHE A 96 -6.71 -4.45 2.33
CA PHE A 96 -7.26 -4.41 0.97
C PHE A 96 -7.81 -3.02 0.65
N ALA A 97 -8.60 -2.46 1.55
CA ALA A 97 -9.18 -1.12 1.36
C ALA A 97 -8.11 -0.04 1.31
N ALA A 98 -7.13 -0.09 2.22
CA ALA A 98 -6.05 0.90 2.28
C ALA A 98 -5.19 0.87 1.01
N MET A 99 -4.88 -0.32 0.51
CA MET A 99 -4.07 -0.47 -0.71
C MET A 99 -4.75 0.10 -1.94
N HIS A 100 -6.06 0.05 -2.00
CA HIS A 100 -6.80 0.34 -3.22
C HIS A 100 -7.65 1.61 -3.16
N HIS A 101 -7.57 2.39 -2.09
CA HIS A 101 -8.43 3.57 -1.93
C HIS A 101 -8.20 4.65 -3.00
N ASP A 102 -6.99 4.73 -3.55
CA ASP A 102 -6.63 5.70 -4.59
C ASP A 102 -6.42 5.05 -5.96
N LEU A 103 -6.75 3.77 -6.10
CA LEU A 103 -6.53 3.04 -7.34
C LEU A 103 -7.79 3.14 -8.22
N GLY A 104 -7.93 4.16 -8.88
CA GLY A 104 -9.14 4.31 -9.62
C GLY A 104 -9.07 5.27 -10.79
#